data_67b7f6b2009d7728a20b9750347ebdfa
#
_entry.id   67b7f6b2009d7728a20b9750347ebdfa
#
_cell.length_a   1.000
_cell.length_b   1.000
_cell.length_c   1.000
_cell.angle_alpha   90.00
_cell.angle_beta   90.00
_cell.angle_gamma   90.00
#
_symmetry.space_group_name_H-M   'P 1'
#
loop_
_entity.id
_entity.type
_entity.pdbx_description
1 polymer ?
#
loop_
_entity_poly.entity_id
_entity_poly.type
_entity_poly.pdbx_seq_one_letter_code
_entity_poly.pdbx_strand_id
1 'polypeptide(L)'
;MSKSNAKHAPKTWYRLDLSAIVYPTLQRRDFSSVYRLSVLLKDPVQPDILQQAVDIAMKRFPTYHSAMRKGFFWRYLEPNTRPGPFVKPDIRNFCMPMPFKSNNRYLVRFYWYDRRISLEAHHSLGDCLLYTSPSPR
;
A
#
# COMPACT_ATOMS: atom_id res chain seq x y z
N MET A 1 15.46 -20.47 -36.25
CA MET A 1 14.37 -19.76 -35.51
C MET A 1 14.32 -20.27 -34.07
N SER A 2 14.98 -19.59 -33.18
CA SER A 2 15.03 -19.94 -31.76
C SER A 2 13.82 -19.31 -31.05
N LYS A 3 12.89 -20.13 -30.57
CA LYS A 3 11.80 -19.66 -29.69
C LYS A 3 12.39 -19.41 -28.31
N SER A 4 12.53 -18.13 -27.94
CA SER A 4 12.88 -17.76 -26.59
C SER A 4 11.76 -18.15 -25.64
N ASN A 5 12.00 -19.16 -24.82
CA ASN A 5 11.16 -19.50 -23.68
C ASN A 5 11.28 -18.35 -22.65
N ALA A 6 10.37 -17.42 -22.69
CA ALA A 6 10.16 -16.47 -21.59
C ALA A 6 9.72 -17.28 -20.36
N LYS A 7 10.67 -17.57 -19.47
CA LYS A 7 10.38 -18.15 -18.16
C LYS A 7 9.43 -17.21 -17.43
N HIS A 8 8.17 -17.62 -17.31
CA HIS A 8 7.22 -16.98 -16.42
C HIS A 8 7.79 -17.00 -15.00
N ALA A 9 8.22 -15.85 -14.50
CA ALA A 9 8.53 -15.71 -13.09
C ALA A 9 7.29 -16.13 -12.28
N PRO A 10 7.44 -16.92 -11.22
CA PRO A 10 6.30 -17.36 -10.44
C PRO A 10 5.57 -16.14 -9.88
N LYS A 11 4.30 -16.00 -10.20
CA LYS A 11 3.44 -14.97 -9.59
C LYS A 11 3.34 -15.25 -8.10
N THR A 12 4.11 -14.53 -7.32
CA THR A 12 4.02 -14.60 -5.86
C THR A 12 2.74 -13.87 -5.44
N TRP A 13 1.73 -14.62 -5.05
CA TRP A 13 0.51 -14.08 -4.46
C TRP A 13 0.53 -14.34 -2.95
N TYR A 14 0.03 -13.38 -2.19
CA TYR A 14 -0.01 -13.46 -0.74
C TYR A 14 -1.43 -13.78 -0.28
N ARG A 15 -1.56 -14.83 0.51
CA ARG A 15 -2.83 -15.17 1.15
C ARG A 15 -3.10 -14.14 2.26
N LEU A 16 -4.32 -13.60 2.28
CA LEU A 16 -4.73 -12.71 3.36
C LEU A 16 -4.87 -13.49 4.66
N ASP A 17 -4.39 -12.90 5.75
CA ASP A 17 -4.67 -13.37 7.09
C ASP A 17 -6.18 -13.22 7.41
N LEU A 18 -6.66 -13.98 8.40
CA LEU A 18 -8.07 -13.99 8.79
C LEU A 18 -8.59 -12.58 9.13
N SER A 19 -7.81 -11.81 9.86
CA SER A 19 -8.10 -10.40 10.16
C SER A 19 -8.17 -9.55 8.90
N ALA A 20 -7.27 -9.75 7.96
CA ALA A 20 -7.23 -9.01 6.69
C ALA A 20 -8.42 -9.34 5.78
N ILE A 21 -9.06 -10.50 5.93
CA ILE A 21 -10.28 -10.87 5.21
C ILE A 21 -11.50 -10.11 5.74
N VAL A 22 -11.56 -9.87 7.06
CA VAL A 22 -12.69 -9.21 7.72
C VAL A 22 -12.77 -7.72 7.35
N TYR A 23 -11.64 -7.00 7.33
CA TYR A 23 -11.62 -5.56 7.06
C TYR A 23 -12.24 -5.14 5.73
N PRO A 24 -11.98 -5.83 4.60
CA PRO A 24 -12.62 -5.48 3.32
C PRO A 24 -14.14 -5.64 3.30
N THR A 25 -14.68 -6.53 4.14
CA THR A 25 -16.12 -6.78 4.22
C THR A 25 -16.84 -5.75 5.11
N LEU A 26 -16.10 -5.13 6.04
CA LEU A 26 -16.62 -4.11 6.97
C LEU A 26 -16.53 -2.68 6.42
N GLN A 27 -15.92 -2.50 5.25
CA GLN A 27 -15.75 -1.17 4.67
C GLN A 27 -17.11 -0.56 4.29
N ARG A 28 -17.57 0.41 5.06
CA ARG A 28 -18.78 1.22 4.84
C ARG A 28 -18.40 2.69 4.72
N ARG A 29 -19.36 3.53 4.29
CA ARG A 29 -19.16 4.99 4.23
C ARG A 29 -18.71 5.59 5.55
N ASP A 30 -19.21 5.05 6.66
CA ASP A 30 -18.99 5.56 8.02
C ASP A 30 -17.85 4.83 8.75
N PHE A 31 -17.30 3.77 8.16
CA PHE A 31 -16.20 2.98 8.71
C PHE A 31 -15.15 2.72 7.65
N SER A 32 -14.02 3.35 7.82
CA SER A 32 -12.84 3.15 6.97
C SER A 32 -11.89 2.17 7.62
N SER A 33 -11.50 1.12 6.89
CA SER A 33 -10.45 0.20 7.30
C SER A 33 -9.06 0.74 6.92
N VAL A 34 -8.86 2.04 7.08
CA VAL A 34 -7.62 2.74 6.76
C VAL A 34 -7.03 3.34 8.03
N TYR A 35 -5.76 3.14 8.26
CA TYR A 35 -5.01 3.81 9.32
C TYR A 35 -4.03 4.83 8.75
N ARG A 36 -3.63 5.78 9.56
CA ARG A 36 -2.70 6.83 9.19
C ARG A 36 -1.53 6.90 10.16
N LEU A 37 -0.33 6.95 9.61
CA LEU A 37 0.90 7.25 10.32
C LEU A 37 1.48 8.55 9.77
N SER A 38 1.94 9.42 10.66
CA SER A 38 2.56 10.68 10.26
C SER A 38 3.88 10.88 10.99
N VAL A 39 4.85 11.43 10.26
CA VAL A 39 6.12 11.88 10.84
C VAL A 39 6.34 13.36 10.54
N LEU A 40 6.99 14.04 11.45
CA LEU A 40 7.40 15.43 11.31
C LEU A 40 8.90 15.49 11.12
N LEU A 41 9.33 16.05 10.01
CA LEU A 41 10.75 16.26 9.69
C LEU A 41 11.27 17.58 10.29
N LYS A 42 12.58 17.74 10.35
CA LYS A 42 13.22 19.01 10.73
C LYS A 42 13.07 20.06 9.63
N ASP A 43 13.20 19.64 8.39
CA ASP A 43 13.18 20.49 7.20
C ASP A 43 11.90 20.26 6.38
N PRO A 44 11.50 21.22 5.53
CA PRO A 44 10.36 21.07 4.63
C PRO A 44 10.53 19.88 3.70
N VAL A 45 9.43 19.19 3.43
CA VAL A 45 9.39 18.04 2.52
C VAL A 45 9.59 18.53 1.09
N GLN A 46 10.49 17.87 0.37
CA GLN A 46 10.63 18.05 -1.08
C GLN A 46 9.89 16.90 -1.78
N PRO A 47 8.79 17.18 -2.51
CA PRO A 47 7.93 16.13 -3.08
C PRO A 47 8.66 15.18 -4.02
N ASP A 48 9.59 15.67 -4.83
CA ASP A 48 10.34 14.85 -5.78
C ASP A 48 11.27 13.86 -5.07
N ILE A 49 11.91 14.29 -3.98
CA ILE A 49 12.76 13.42 -3.16
C ILE A 49 11.89 12.41 -2.42
N LEU A 50 10.73 12.83 -1.90
CA LEU A 50 9.79 11.93 -1.26
C LEU A 50 9.30 10.86 -2.24
N GLN A 51 9.00 11.22 -3.48
CA GLN A 51 8.59 10.25 -4.51
C GLN A 51 9.67 9.20 -4.76
N GLN A 52 10.92 9.62 -4.88
CA GLN A 52 12.06 8.69 -5.05
C GLN A 52 12.19 7.75 -3.83
N ALA A 53 12.04 8.29 -2.63
CA ALA A 53 12.07 7.50 -1.41
C ALA A 53 10.94 6.47 -1.34
N VAL A 54 9.72 6.85 -1.75
CA VAL A 54 8.57 5.95 -1.86
C VAL A 54 8.84 4.84 -2.87
N ASP A 55 9.37 5.17 -4.04
CA ASP A 55 9.67 4.19 -5.10
C ASP A 55 10.70 3.14 -4.62
N ILE A 56 11.70 3.56 -3.85
CA ILE A 56 12.69 2.66 -3.24
C ILE A 56 12.04 1.81 -2.14
N ALA A 57 11.25 2.44 -1.26
CA ALA A 57 10.60 1.75 -0.17
C ALA A 57 9.60 0.69 -0.65
N MET A 58 8.83 1.00 -1.69
CA MET A 58 7.86 0.06 -2.25
C MET A 58 8.52 -1.21 -2.81
N LYS A 59 9.74 -1.12 -3.34
CA LYS A 59 10.52 -2.29 -3.77
C LYS A 59 10.95 -3.16 -2.59
N ARG A 60 11.23 -2.54 -1.45
CA ARG A 60 11.65 -3.23 -0.22
C ARG A 60 10.51 -3.91 0.52
N PHE A 61 9.30 -3.41 0.33
CA PHE A 61 8.10 -3.92 1.00
C PHE A 61 7.07 -4.43 -0.02
N PRO A 62 7.26 -5.62 -0.60
CA PRO A 62 6.43 -6.11 -1.70
C PRO A 62 4.95 -6.28 -1.34
N THR A 63 4.62 -6.49 -0.07
CA THR A 63 3.23 -6.55 0.39
C THR A 63 2.49 -5.22 0.16
N TYR A 64 3.17 -4.09 0.38
CA TYR A 64 2.62 -2.76 0.11
C TYR A 64 2.55 -2.46 -1.38
N HIS A 65 3.40 -3.09 -2.18
CA HIS A 65 3.40 -3.00 -3.64
C HIS A 65 2.42 -4.00 -4.27
N SER A 66 1.29 -4.22 -3.64
CA SER A 66 0.30 -5.22 -4.04
C SER A 66 -1.07 -4.59 -4.24
N ALA A 67 -1.87 -5.24 -5.07
CA ALA A 67 -3.26 -4.92 -5.29
C ALA A 67 -4.16 -6.03 -4.75
N MET A 68 -5.31 -5.65 -4.20
CA MET A 68 -6.31 -6.62 -3.79
C MET A 68 -7.12 -7.10 -4.98
N ARG A 69 -7.26 -8.40 -5.11
CA ARG A 69 -8.09 -9.07 -6.09
C ARG A 69 -9.19 -9.89 -5.43
N LYS A 70 -10.30 -9.98 -6.11
CA LYS A 70 -11.41 -10.86 -5.72
C LYS A 70 -11.25 -12.19 -6.46
N GLY A 71 -11.03 -13.27 -5.71
CA GLY A 71 -11.13 -14.63 -6.21
C GLY A 71 -12.58 -15.12 -6.20
N PHE A 72 -12.80 -16.40 -6.49
CA PHE A 72 -14.12 -16.98 -6.55
C PHE A 72 -14.81 -17.01 -5.17
N PHE A 73 -14.07 -17.37 -4.13
CA PHE A 73 -14.56 -17.44 -2.75
C PHE A 73 -13.82 -16.54 -1.75
N TRP A 74 -12.66 -15.98 -2.13
CA TRP A 74 -11.80 -15.19 -1.22
C TRP A 74 -11.13 -14.04 -1.95
N ARG A 75 -10.60 -13.12 -1.16
CA ARG A 75 -9.74 -12.04 -1.64
C ARG A 75 -8.28 -12.41 -1.44
N TYR A 76 -7.40 -11.93 -2.29
CA TYR A 76 -5.97 -12.15 -2.20
C TYR A 76 -5.19 -10.91 -2.68
N LEU A 77 -3.94 -10.82 -2.26
CA LEU A 77 -3.02 -9.79 -2.74
C LEU A 77 -2.15 -10.35 -3.86
N GLU A 78 -2.01 -9.59 -4.92
CA GLU A 78 -1.07 -9.89 -6.01
C GLU A 78 -0.15 -8.69 -6.28
N PRO A 79 1.07 -8.89 -6.79
CA PRO A 79 1.95 -7.80 -7.15
C PRO A 79 1.25 -6.82 -8.10
N ASN A 80 1.34 -5.52 -7.80
CA ASN A 80 0.75 -4.47 -8.62
C ASN A 80 1.77 -3.98 -9.65
N THR A 81 1.45 -4.09 -10.92
CA THR A 81 2.32 -3.63 -12.02
C THR A 81 1.99 -2.22 -12.51
N ARG A 82 1.01 -1.56 -11.91
CA ARG A 82 0.61 -0.20 -12.27
C ARG A 82 1.59 0.83 -11.72
N PRO A 83 1.71 2.01 -12.36
CA PRO A 83 2.56 3.09 -11.85
C PRO A 83 2.08 3.61 -10.49
N GLY A 84 3.01 4.07 -9.68
CA GLY A 84 2.76 4.62 -8.35
C GLY A 84 3.20 3.68 -7.22
N PRO A 85 2.74 3.93 -5.99
CA PRO A 85 1.85 5.03 -5.60
C PRO A 85 2.52 6.40 -5.70
N PHE A 86 1.75 7.42 -6.08
CA PHE A 86 2.25 8.78 -6.21
C PHE A 86 2.03 9.57 -4.92
N VAL A 87 3.03 10.36 -4.52
CA VAL A 87 2.91 11.28 -3.40
C VAL A 87 2.03 12.47 -3.78
N LYS A 88 1.19 12.92 -2.85
CA LYS A 88 0.22 13.99 -3.07
C LYS A 88 0.26 15.01 -1.92
N PRO A 89 -0.14 16.27 -2.17
CA PRO A 89 -0.41 17.20 -1.09
C PRO A 89 -1.45 16.63 -0.13
N ASP A 90 -1.30 16.94 1.15
CA ASP A 90 -2.19 16.43 2.19
C ASP A 90 -3.62 16.96 2.05
N ILE A 91 -4.57 16.20 2.54
CA ILE A 91 -6.01 16.47 2.43
C ILE A 91 -6.61 16.72 3.81
N ARG A 92 -7.75 17.43 3.86
CA ARG A 92 -8.44 17.72 5.13
C ARG A 92 -9.05 16.48 5.77
N ASN A 93 -9.62 15.59 4.96
CA ASN A 93 -10.31 14.40 5.45
C ASN A 93 -9.36 13.22 5.46
N PHE A 94 -8.95 12.81 6.65
CA PHE A 94 -8.02 11.70 6.85
C PHE A 94 -8.76 10.36 6.80
N CYS A 95 -8.02 9.30 6.49
CA CYS A 95 -8.50 7.93 6.55
C CYS A 95 -9.81 7.69 5.79
N MET A 96 -10.03 8.43 4.71
CA MET A 96 -11.18 8.19 3.84
C MET A 96 -11.14 6.77 3.26
N PRO A 97 -12.30 6.15 3.02
CA PRO A 97 -12.37 4.83 2.40
C PRO A 97 -11.48 4.75 1.16
N MET A 98 -10.84 3.59 0.99
CA MET A 98 -9.90 3.34 -0.09
C MET A 98 -10.48 2.25 -1.02
N PRO A 99 -11.27 2.65 -2.04
CA PRO A 99 -11.84 1.70 -2.98
C PRO A 99 -10.72 0.93 -3.70
N PHE A 100 -10.83 -0.38 -3.80
CA PHE A 100 -9.78 -1.26 -4.36
C PHE A 100 -9.44 -1.00 -5.83
N LYS A 101 -10.31 -0.32 -6.55
CA LYS A 101 -10.09 0.06 -7.96
C LYS A 101 -9.48 1.45 -8.13
N SER A 102 -9.48 2.27 -7.07
CA SER A 102 -8.90 3.62 -7.09
C SER A 102 -7.38 3.60 -6.89
N ASN A 103 -6.75 4.75 -6.99
CA ASN A 103 -5.33 4.95 -6.69
C ASN A 103 -4.42 3.92 -7.39
N ASN A 104 -4.67 3.64 -8.67
CA ASN A 104 -3.98 2.58 -9.42
C ASN A 104 -3.96 1.21 -8.71
N ARG A 105 -5.01 0.92 -7.92
CA ARG A 105 -5.18 -0.29 -7.10
C ARG A 105 -4.20 -0.43 -5.93
N TYR A 106 -3.42 0.58 -5.61
CA TYR A 106 -2.62 0.59 -4.40
C TYR A 106 -3.50 0.78 -3.17
N LEU A 107 -3.22 0.02 -2.12
CA LEU A 107 -3.89 0.10 -0.82
C LEU A 107 -3.11 0.97 0.17
N VAL A 108 -2.24 1.82 -0.34
CA VAL A 108 -1.42 2.76 0.40
C VAL A 108 -1.42 4.10 -0.32
N ARG A 109 -1.46 5.18 0.45
CA ARG A 109 -1.41 6.56 -0.03
C ARG A 109 -0.34 7.31 0.74
N PHE A 110 0.41 8.15 0.05
CA PHE A 110 1.43 9.02 0.63
C PHE A 110 1.07 10.48 0.44
N TYR A 111 1.13 11.24 1.54
CA TYR A 111 0.81 12.65 1.55
C TYR A 111 1.95 13.46 2.18
N TRP A 112 2.06 14.71 1.80
CA TRP A 112 3.00 15.66 2.39
C TRP A 112 2.34 17.01 2.62
N TYR A 113 2.77 17.69 3.66
CA TYR A 113 2.39 19.07 3.95
C TYR A 113 3.50 19.71 4.79
N ASP A 114 4.12 20.79 4.28
CA ASP A 114 5.26 21.46 4.92
C ASP A 114 6.33 20.44 5.35
N ARG A 115 6.51 20.19 6.62
CA ARG A 115 7.48 19.24 7.18
C ARG A 115 6.90 17.88 7.53
N ARG A 116 5.63 17.66 7.26
CA ARG A 116 4.94 16.40 7.60
C ARG A 116 4.82 15.48 6.40
N ILE A 117 5.17 14.23 6.62
CA ILE A 117 4.89 13.12 5.71
C ILE A 117 3.84 12.24 6.38
N SER A 118 2.84 11.83 5.63
CA SER A 118 1.78 10.97 6.11
C SER A 118 1.59 9.78 5.18
N LEU A 119 1.48 8.61 5.78
CA LEU A 119 1.15 7.35 5.13
C LEU A 119 -0.25 6.94 5.57
N GLU A 120 -1.13 6.68 4.63
CA GLU A 120 -2.39 5.98 4.88
C GLU A 120 -2.35 4.61 4.23
N ALA A 121 -2.72 3.57 4.97
CA ALA A 121 -2.74 2.21 4.47
C ALA A 121 -4.01 1.49 4.90
N HIS A 122 -4.48 0.59 4.03
CA HIS A 122 -5.60 -0.28 4.33
C HIS A 122 -5.16 -1.39 5.29
N HIS A 123 -5.97 -1.69 6.31
CA HIS A 123 -5.64 -2.71 7.32
C HIS A 123 -5.39 -4.11 6.76
N SER A 124 -5.88 -4.41 5.55
CA SER A 124 -5.59 -5.69 4.89
C SER A 124 -4.11 -5.89 4.52
N LEU A 125 -3.30 -4.82 4.51
CA LEU A 125 -1.85 -4.91 4.29
C LEU A 125 -1.06 -5.35 5.53
N GLY A 126 -1.73 -5.47 6.66
CA GLY A 126 -1.15 -5.84 7.94
C GLY A 126 -1.40 -4.80 9.02
N ASP A 127 -1.24 -5.22 10.25
CA ASP A 127 -1.26 -4.32 11.39
C ASP A 127 0.07 -3.54 11.44
N CYS A 128 0.01 -2.23 11.54
CA CYS A 128 1.20 -1.37 11.50
C CYS A 128 2.24 -1.68 12.59
N LEU A 129 1.83 -2.32 13.68
CA LEU A 129 2.71 -2.70 14.78
C LEU A 129 3.45 -4.02 14.55
N LEU A 130 2.90 -4.94 13.75
CA LEU A 130 3.48 -6.27 13.55
C LEU A 130 4.57 -6.29 12.46
N TYR A 131 4.55 -5.35 11.53
CA TYR A 131 5.43 -5.36 10.36
C TYR A 131 6.50 -4.26 10.36
N THR A 132 6.46 -3.34 11.30
CA THR A 132 7.46 -2.26 11.44
C THR A 132 8.64 -2.64 12.34
N SER A 133 8.57 -3.79 13.02
CA SER A 133 9.72 -4.33 13.74
C SER A 133 10.50 -5.26 12.79
N PRO A 134 11.68 -4.84 12.27
CA PRO A 134 12.60 -5.79 11.72
C PRO A 134 12.98 -6.72 12.87
N SER A 135 12.56 -7.98 12.81
CA SER A 135 13.04 -8.99 13.74
C SER A 135 14.57 -8.99 13.67
N PRO A 136 15.28 -8.69 14.75
CA PRO A 136 16.74 -8.81 14.76
C PRO A 136 17.07 -10.29 14.65
N ARG A 137 17.65 -10.66 13.54
CA ARG A 137 18.41 -11.91 13.40
C ARG A 137 19.79 -11.60 12.96
#